data_429031fd1783f8a15e935591e716cff1
#
_entry.id   429031fd1783f8a15e935591e716cff1
#
_cell.length_a   1.000
_cell.length_b   1.000
_cell.length_c   1.000
_cell.angle_alpha   90.00
_cell.angle_beta   90.00
_cell.angle_gamma   90.00
#
_symmetry.space_group_name_H-M   'P 1'
#
loop_
_entity.id
_entity.type
_entity.pdbx_description
1 polymer ?
#
loop_
_entity_poly.entity_id
_entity_poly.type
_entity_poly.pdbx_seq_one_letter_code
_entity_poly.pdbx_strand_id
1 'polypeptide(L)'
;KYNAQLSCGRVQTPTLAMIAAREAEIRSFKPQEYYGLTLLAGKNRWTWQDKKSGSIRSFQKERMEEKKGAVQSDLLQVVSVDKSRKKTYAPGLYDLTELQRDANKKFGFSAKETLNIMQRLYENHKVLTYPRTDSRYIGSDIVSTIKERLKACAVGPYRSLAGPLSMKPVKVSKSFVDDKKVSDHHAIIPTEQFVQLDHMTNEERK
;
A
#
# COMPACT_ATOMS: atom_id res chain seq x y z
N LYS A 1 -21.92 22.77 31.70
CA LYS A 1 -22.60 23.10 30.42
C LYS A 1 -23.31 21.91 29.78
N TYR A 2 -22.82 20.69 30.01
CA TYR A 2 -23.42 19.48 29.47
C TYR A 2 -23.86 18.60 30.65
N ASN A 3 -25.14 18.26 30.69
CA ASN A 3 -25.69 17.41 31.76
C ASN A 3 -25.49 15.93 31.42
N ALA A 4 -24.28 15.57 31.00
CA ALA A 4 -23.90 14.22 30.59
C ALA A 4 -22.44 13.94 30.97
N GLN A 5 -22.19 12.71 31.32
CA GLN A 5 -20.82 12.21 31.58
C GLN A 5 -20.08 12.05 30.25
N LEU A 6 -19.08 12.88 30.02
CA LEU A 6 -18.29 12.86 28.79
C LEU A 6 -16.99 12.07 29.04
N SER A 7 -16.70 11.13 28.14
CA SER A 7 -15.44 10.42 28.17
C SER A 7 -14.34 11.19 27.43
N CYS A 8 -13.13 11.14 27.98
CA CYS A 8 -11.95 11.72 27.36
C CYS A 8 -10.83 10.67 27.34
N GLY A 9 -10.13 10.53 26.21
CA GLY A 9 -9.08 9.55 26.07
C GLY A 9 -7.92 10.07 25.22
N ARG A 10 -6.70 9.56 25.48
CA ARG A 10 -5.49 9.97 24.77
C ARG A 10 -5.51 9.69 23.26
N VAL A 11 -6.33 8.76 22.80
CA VAL A 11 -6.49 8.41 21.39
C VAL A 11 -7.82 8.90 20.84
N GLN A 12 -8.92 8.64 21.55
CA GLN A 12 -10.28 8.97 21.11
C GLN A 12 -10.48 10.47 20.90
N THR A 13 -10.07 11.29 21.88
CA THR A 13 -10.30 12.74 21.82
C THR A 13 -9.51 13.41 20.69
N PRO A 14 -8.20 13.19 20.49
CA PRO A 14 -7.49 13.75 19.34
C PRO A 14 -8.01 13.22 18.01
N THR A 15 -8.40 11.94 17.92
CA THR A 15 -8.98 11.39 16.69
C THR A 15 -10.30 12.08 16.34
N LEU A 16 -11.18 12.28 17.33
CA LEU A 16 -12.42 13.00 17.14
C LEU A 16 -12.17 14.46 16.74
N ALA A 17 -11.18 15.12 17.34
CA ALA A 17 -10.82 16.49 16.99
C ALA A 17 -10.33 16.59 15.51
N MET A 18 -9.54 15.63 15.04
CA MET A 18 -9.12 15.57 13.63
C MET A 18 -10.30 15.37 12.69
N ILE A 19 -11.23 14.49 13.03
CA ILE A 19 -12.45 14.25 12.24
C ILE A 19 -13.31 15.52 12.22
N ALA A 20 -13.53 16.16 13.36
CA ALA A 20 -14.33 17.39 13.46
C ALA A 20 -13.69 18.55 12.67
N ALA A 21 -12.38 18.70 12.71
CA ALA A 21 -11.66 19.68 11.90
C ALA A 21 -11.84 19.40 10.39
N ARG A 22 -11.73 18.14 9.97
CA ARG A 22 -11.96 17.76 8.58
C ARG A 22 -13.40 18.00 8.12
N GLU A 23 -14.37 17.71 8.97
CA GLU A 23 -15.79 18.03 8.70
C GLU A 23 -16.03 19.53 8.55
N ALA A 24 -15.38 20.36 9.38
CA ALA A 24 -15.45 21.81 9.25
C ALA A 24 -14.86 22.30 7.91
N GLU A 25 -13.72 21.76 7.49
CA GLU A 25 -13.12 22.03 6.18
C GLU A 25 -14.07 21.66 5.04
N ILE A 26 -14.70 20.48 5.10
CA ILE A 26 -15.66 20.01 4.09
C ILE A 26 -16.86 20.93 4.01
N ARG A 27 -17.44 21.33 5.16
CA ARG A 27 -18.59 22.22 5.21
C ARG A 27 -18.29 23.64 4.72
N SER A 28 -17.07 24.11 4.94
CA SER A 28 -16.62 25.43 4.46
C SER A 28 -16.04 25.41 3.06
N PHE A 29 -15.92 24.23 2.43
CA PHE A 29 -15.34 24.08 1.12
C PHE A 29 -16.15 24.84 0.06
N LYS A 30 -15.49 25.72 -0.65
CA LYS A 30 -16.06 26.43 -1.82
C LYS A 30 -15.42 25.84 -3.08
N PRO A 31 -16.20 25.18 -3.94
CA PRO A 31 -15.67 24.66 -5.20
C PRO A 31 -15.16 25.81 -6.07
N GLN A 32 -14.00 25.60 -6.68
CA GLN A 32 -13.39 26.54 -7.60
C GLN A 32 -13.11 25.83 -8.93
N GLU A 33 -13.57 26.42 -10.01
CA GLU A 33 -13.34 25.90 -11.36
C GLU A 33 -11.86 26.04 -11.73
N TYR A 34 -11.32 25.02 -12.36
CA TYR A 34 -10.00 25.06 -12.98
C TYR A 34 -10.07 24.58 -14.41
N TYR A 35 -9.14 25.03 -15.21
CA TYR A 35 -9.05 24.75 -16.62
C TYR A 35 -7.73 24.07 -16.94
N GLY A 36 -7.74 23.11 -17.84
CA GLY A 36 -6.55 22.44 -18.37
C GLY A 36 -6.66 22.32 -19.88
N LEU A 37 -5.55 22.17 -20.56
CA LEU A 37 -5.52 21.97 -22.00
C LEU A 37 -4.93 20.60 -22.33
N THR A 38 -5.65 19.84 -23.15
CA THR A 38 -5.19 18.55 -23.65
C THR A 38 -5.29 18.55 -25.16
N LEU A 39 -4.21 18.21 -25.83
CA LEU A 39 -4.15 18.02 -27.26
C LEU A 39 -4.11 16.53 -27.59
N LEU A 40 -4.89 16.11 -28.57
CA LEU A 40 -4.88 14.77 -29.13
C LEU A 40 -4.28 14.82 -30.53
N ALA A 41 -3.16 14.13 -30.75
CA ALA A 41 -2.50 14.03 -32.02
C ALA A 41 -2.22 12.55 -32.35
N GLY A 42 -3.00 11.97 -33.26
CA GLY A 42 -2.98 10.53 -33.53
C GLY A 42 -3.34 9.72 -32.26
N LYS A 43 -2.45 8.82 -31.85
CA LYS A 43 -2.61 8.01 -30.63
C LYS A 43 -2.05 8.66 -29.36
N ASN A 44 -1.44 9.82 -29.48
CA ASN A 44 -0.77 10.49 -28.36
C ASN A 44 -1.66 11.56 -27.75
N ARG A 45 -1.59 11.66 -26.42
CA ARG A 45 -2.24 12.69 -25.63
C ARG A 45 -1.17 13.57 -25.00
N TRP A 46 -1.25 14.86 -25.27
CA TRP A 46 -0.35 15.88 -24.76
C TRP A 46 -1.10 16.76 -23.79
N THR A 47 -0.60 16.90 -22.57
CA THR A 47 -1.22 17.75 -21.55
C THR A 47 -0.34 18.97 -21.35
N TRP A 48 -0.95 20.15 -21.45
CA TRP A 48 -0.27 21.39 -21.13
C TRP A 48 0.21 21.39 -19.68
N GLN A 49 1.40 21.93 -19.47
CA GLN A 49 1.99 22.13 -18.17
C GLN A 49 2.59 23.52 -18.06
N ASP A 50 2.30 24.22 -16.96
CA ASP A 50 2.91 25.52 -16.68
C ASP A 50 4.41 25.35 -16.38
N LYS A 51 5.25 26.06 -17.11
CA LYS A 51 6.72 25.94 -17.00
C LYS A 51 7.27 26.35 -15.64
N LYS A 52 6.60 27.28 -14.94
CA LYS A 52 7.08 27.79 -13.64
C LYS A 52 6.61 26.93 -12.48
N SER A 53 5.33 26.62 -12.43
CA SER A 53 4.72 25.90 -11.31
C SER A 53 4.70 24.38 -11.50
N GLY A 54 4.89 23.87 -12.72
CA GLY A 54 4.68 22.47 -13.07
C GLY A 54 3.22 22.02 -13.02
N SER A 55 2.27 22.94 -12.79
CA SER A 55 0.85 22.64 -12.69
C SER A 55 0.25 22.33 -14.07
N ILE A 56 -0.62 21.33 -14.13
CA ILE A 56 -1.43 21.04 -15.33
C ILE A 56 -2.80 21.75 -15.29
N ARG A 57 -3.03 22.59 -14.28
CA ARG A 57 -4.28 23.31 -14.01
C ARG A 57 -4.03 24.80 -13.92
N SER A 58 -4.98 25.59 -14.41
CA SER A 58 -5.03 27.05 -14.24
C SER A 58 -6.41 27.46 -13.77
N PHE A 59 -6.48 28.42 -12.87
CA PHE A 59 -7.75 29.03 -12.45
C PHE A 59 -8.18 30.18 -13.37
N GLN A 60 -7.36 30.55 -14.37
CA GLN A 60 -7.63 31.60 -15.33
C GLN A 60 -8.13 31.01 -16.64
N LYS A 61 -9.41 31.17 -16.93
CA LYS A 61 -10.06 30.66 -18.13
C LYS A 61 -9.49 31.31 -19.39
N GLU A 62 -9.37 32.60 -19.39
CA GLU A 62 -8.91 33.42 -20.54
C GLU A 62 -7.51 32.97 -20.98
N ARG A 63 -6.62 32.70 -20.01
CA ARG A 63 -5.26 32.20 -20.27
C ARG A 63 -5.30 30.84 -21.00
N MET A 64 -6.25 29.98 -20.68
CA MET A 64 -6.34 28.67 -21.32
C MET A 64 -6.99 28.76 -22.70
N GLU A 65 -7.93 29.67 -22.91
CA GLU A 65 -8.53 29.93 -24.23
C GLU A 65 -7.50 30.56 -25.21
N GLU A 66 -6.69 31.51 -24.75
CA GLU A 66 -5.58 32.06 -25.50
C GLU A 66 -4.60 30.97 -25.99
N LYS A 67 -4.17 30.09 -25.06
CA LYS A 67 -3.28 28.97 -25.38
C LYS A 67 -3.92 27.96 -26.33
N LYS A 68 -5.20 27.70 -26.18
CA LYS A 68 -5.95 26.84 -27.09
C LYS A 68 -5.96 27.44 -28.51
N GLY A 69 -6.20 28.72 -28.63
CA GLY A 69 -6.16 29.43 -29.92
C GLY A 69 -4.77 29.35 -30.59
N ALA A 70 -3.71 29.59 -29.82
CA ALA A 70 -2.34 29.51 -30.31
C ALA A 70 -1.97 28.11 -30.84
N VAL A 71 -2.39 27.05 -30.13
CA VAL A 71 -2.08 25.66 -30.53
C VAL A 71 -2.86 25.18 -31.74
N GLN A 72 -4.04 25.77 -32.05
CA GLN A 72 -4.85 25.38 -33.20
C GLN A 72 -4.28 25.84 -34.55
N SER A 73 -3.45 26.88 -34.54
CA SER A 73 -2.91 27.51 -35.77
C SER A 73 -1.50 27.01 -36.13
N ASP A 74 -0.79 26.35 -35.23
CA ASP A 74 0.62 26.01 -35.39
C ASP A 74 0.90 24.51 -35.50
N LEU A 75 2.00 24.16 -36.18
CA LEU A 75 2.55 22.82 -36.19
C LEU A 75 3.23 22.53 -34.87
N LEU A 76 2.93 21.38 -34.27
CA LEU A 76 3.59 20.92 -33.06
C LEU A 76 4.94 20.29 -33.38
N GLN A 77 5.98 20.75 -32.69
CA GLN A 77 7.32 20.19 -32.77
C GLN A 77 7.67 19.52 -31.46
N VAL A 78 8.15 18.26 -31.54
CA VAL A 78 8.71 17.57 -30.37
C VAL A 78 10.06 18.18 -30.06
N VAL A 79 10.20 18.81 -28.88
CA VAL A 79 11.42 19.51 -28.46
C VAL A 79 12.40 18.57 -27.80
N SER A 80 11.91 17.63 -26.98
CA SER A 80 12.74 16.62 -26.31
C SER A 80 12.00 15.32 -26.09
N VAL A 81 12.75 14.23 -26.04
CA VAL A 81 12.26 12.90 -25.66
C VAL A 81 13.22 12.32 -24.63
N ASP A 82 12.81 12.31 -23.37
CA ASP A 82 13.61 11.76 -22.30
C ASP A 82 13.20 10.31 -22.00
N LYS A 83 14.16 9.39 -22.12
CA LYS A 83 13.98 7.98 -21.80
C LYS A 83 14.75 7.64 -20.52
N SER A 84 14.05 7.22 -19.48
CA SER A 84 14.69 6.77 -18.24
C SER A 84 14.32 5.33 -17.92
N ARG A 85 15.29 4.58 -17.43
CA ARG A 85 15.04 3.24 -16.88
C ARG A 85 14.76 3.38 -15.37
N LYS A 86 13.57 2.99 -14.95
CA LYS A 86 13.22 2.92 -13.52
C LYS A 86 13.33 1.48 -13.04
N LYS A 87 13.91 1.29 -11.86
CA LYS A 87 13.94 0.00 -11.17
C LYS A 87 12.84 -0.01 -10.11
N THR A 88 11.99 -1.03 -10.14
CA THR A 88 11.03 -1.31 -9.07
C THR A 88 11.58 -2.45 -8.24
N TYR A 89 11.73 -2.23 -6.95
CA TYR A 89 12.19 -3.26 -6.02
C TYR A 89 11.00 -4.01 -5.43
N ALA A 90 11.24 -5.24 -4.99
CA ALA A 90 10.25 -5.98 -4.24
C ALA A 90 9.86 -5.22 -2.96
N PRO A 91 8.57 -5.26 -2.54
CA PRO A 91 8.17 -4.66 -1.28
C PRO A 91 8.86 -5.34 -0.10
N GLY A 92 8.93 -4.66 1.03
CA GLY A 92 9.38 -5.27 2.28
C GLY A 92 8.39 -6.32 2.78
N LEU A 93 8.76 -7.05 3.82
CA LEU A 93 7.84 -7.97 4.49
C LEU A 93 6.70 -7.21 5.17
N TYR A 94 5.68 -7.92 5.62
CA TYR A 94 4.51 -7.31 6.25
C TYR A 94 4.73 -7.03 7.73
N ASP A 95 4.40 -5.82 8.14
CA ASP A 95 3.93 -5.48 9.46
C ASP A 95 2.39 -5.55 9.51
N LEU A 96 1.79 -5.30 10.67
CA LEU A 96 0.34 -5.31 10.83
C LEU A 96 -0.35 -4.31 9.89
N THR A 97 0.15 -3.11 9.80
CA THR A 97 -0.48 -2.01 9.04
C THR A 97 -0.47 -2.27 7.54
N GLU A 98 0.67 -2.69 7.00
CA GLU A 98 0.79 -2.97 5.56
C GLU A 98 -0.05 -4.18 5.17
N LEU A 99 -0.12 -5.23 6.01
CA LEU A 99 -0.98 -6.37 5.74
C LEU A 99 -2.46 -5.98 5.76
N GLN A 100 -2.90 -5.14 6.72
CA GLN A 100 -4.26 -4.62 6.76
C GLN A 100 -4.60 -3.79 5.50
N ARG A 101 -3.67 -2.95 5.03
CA ARG A 101 -3.85 -2.17 3.80
C ARG A 101 -4.03 -3.05 2.57
N ASP A 102 -3.17 -4.06 2.43
CA ASP A 102 -3.21 -4.98 1.30
C ASP A 102 -4.46 -5.86 1.33
N ALA A 103 -4.85 -6.37 2.49
CA ALA A 103 -6.07 -7.14 2.67
C ALA A 103 -7.33 -6.32 2.34
N ASN A 104 -7.36 -5.06 2.77
CA ASN A 104 -8.44 -4.15 2.40
C ASN A 104 -8.49 -3.90 0.88
N LYS A 105 -7.35 -3.61 0.28
CA LYS A 105 -7.26 -3.34 -1.17
C LYS A 105 -7.64 -4.54 -2.03
N LYS A 106 -7.24 -5.75 -1.62
CA LYS A 106 -7.44 -6.99 -2.41
C LYS A 106 -8.78 -7.65 -2.15
N PHE A 107 -9.26 -7.63 -0.91
CA PHE A 107 -10.40 -8.42 -0.46
C PHE A 107 -11.51 -7.59 0.19
N GLY A 108 -11.30 -6.29 0.42
CA GLY A 108 -12.26 -5.41 1.08
C GLY A 108 -12.34 -5.60 2.60
N PHE A 109 -11.43 -6.35 3.21
CA PHE A 109 -11.43 -6.59 4.64
C PHE A 109 -11.16 -5.32 5.44
N SER A 110 -11.89 -5.12 6.52
CA SER A 110 -11.59 -4.08 7.49
C SER A 110 -10.31 -4.39 8.27
N ALA A 111 -9.69 -3.38 8.88
CA ALA A 111 -8.52 -3.59 9.72
C ALA A 111 -8.80 -4.55 10.88
N LYS A 112 -9.98 -4.47 11.51
CA LYS A 112 -10.41 -5.36 12.59
C LYS A 112 -10.58 -6.80 12.10
N GLU A 113 -11.24 -6.98 10.96
CA GLU A 113 -11.46 -8.28 10.34
C GLU A 113 -10.14 -8.96 9.97
N THR A 114 -9.24 -8.23 9.31
CA THR A 114 -7.89 -8.70 8.99
C THR A 114 -7.15 -9.16 10.25
N LEU A 115 -7.15 -8.35 11.30
CA LEU A 115 -6.48 -8.72 12.56
C LEU A 115 -7.09 -9.98 13.17
N ASN A 116 -8.41 -10.13 13.17
CA ASN A 116 -9.07 -11.32 13.70
C ASN A 116 -8.71 -12.58 12.91
N ILE A 117 -8.63 -12.49 11.57
CA ILE A 117 -8.18 -13.60 10.71
C ILE A 117 -6.73 -13.96 11.05
N MET A 118 -5.85 -12.99 11.11
CA MET A 118 -4.44 -13.21 11.45
C MET A 118 -4.27 -13.83 12.84
N GLN A 119 -5.08 -13.39 13.81
CA GLN A 119 -5.06 -13.94 15.17
C GLN A 119 -5.41 -15.44 15.15
N ARG A 120 -6.41 -15.86 14.38
CA ARG A 120 -6.77 -17.29 14.24
C ARG A 120 -5.67 -18.07 13.52
N LEU A 121 -5.06 -17.53 12.46
CA LEU A 121 -3.92 -18.15 11.77
C LEU A 121 -2.73 -18.35 12.70
N TYR A 122 -2.49 -17.40 13.62
CA TYR A 122 -1.44 -17.47 14.61
C TYR A 122 -1.79 -18.42 15.77
N GLU A 123 -2.96 -18.27 16.41
CA GLU A 123 -3.31 -18.97 17.65
C GLU A 123 -3.83 -20.39 17.39
N ASN A 124 -4.71 -20.56 16.41
CA ASN A 124 -5.41 -21.83 16.17
C ASN A 124 -4.63 -22.71 15.19
N HIS A 125 -4.24 -22.15 14.05
CA HIS A 125 -3.57 -22.88 12.98
C HIS A 125 -2.05 -22.93 13.14
N LYS A 126 -1.46 -22.01 13.90
CA LYS A 126 -0.01 -21.88 14.11
C LYS A 126 0.82 -21.67 12.83
N VAL A 127 0.18 -21.26 11.74
CA VAL A 127 0.81 -21.11 10.41
C VAL A 127 1.37 -19.71 10.15
N LEU A 128 1.12 -18.76 11.04
CA LEU A 128 1.56 -17.38 10.93
C LEU A 128 2.36 -16.99 12.18
N THR A 129 3.34 -16.10 12.03
CA THR A 129 4.06 -15.50 13.16
C THR A 129 3.19 -14.45 13.86
N TYR A 130 3.63 -13.94 15.00
CA TYR A 130 2.87 -12.99 15.82
C TYR A 130 2.38 -11.79 15.02
N PRO A 131 1.06 -11.53 14.96
CA PRO A 131 0.50 -10.56 14.02
C PRO A 131 0.61 -9.10 14.45
N ARG A 132 0.86 -8.81 15.74
CA ARG A 132 0.93 -7.44 16.26
C ARG A 132 2.38 -6.95 16.29
N THR A 133 2.97 -6.79 15.13
CA THR A 133 4.34 -6.29 14.97
C THR A 133 4.37 -5.05 14.09
N ASP A 134 5.30 -4.17 14.36
CA ASP A 134 5.64 -3.00 13.55
C ASP A 134 6.90 -3.24 12.69
N SER A 135 7.58 -4.37 12.90
CA SER A 135 8.75 -4.73 12.12
C SER A 135 8.39 -5.30 10.75
N ARG A 136 9.16 -4.90 9.74
CA ARG A 136 9.12 -5.42 8.36
C ARG A 136 10.36 -6.23 8.01
N TYR A 137 11.10 -6.65 9.04
CA TYR A 137 12.36 -7.37 8.90
C TYR A 137 12.32 -8.66 9.70
N ILE A 138 13.16 -9.61 9.30
CA ILE A 138 13.44 -10.83 10.07
C ILE A 138 14.88 -10.79 10.59
N GLY A 139 15.15 -11.50 11.65
CA GLY A 139 16.48 -11.70 12.19
C GLY A 139 17.29 -12.69 11.33
N SER A 140 18.60 -12.66 11.50
CA SER A 140 19.52 -13.59 10.84
C SER A 140 19.29 -15.04 11.26
N ASP A 141 18.79 -15.28 12.47
CA ASP A 141 18.42 -16.58 13.02
C ASP A 141 17.30 -17.27 12.22
N ILE A 142 16.35 -16.49 11.68
CA ILE A 142 15.21 -16.99 10.89
C ILE A 142 15.64 -17.47 9.48
N VAL A 143 16.75 -16.99 8.95
CA VAL A 143 17.18 -17.25 7.57
C VAL A 143 17.29 -18.75 7.26
N SER A 144 17.80 -19.53 8.20
CA SER A 144 17.97 -20.99 8.04
C SER A 144 16.64 -21.73 7.86
N THR A 145 15.55 -21.20 8.42
CA THR A 145 14.20 -21.82 8.41
C THR A 145 13.37 -21.42 7.20
N ILE A 146 13.77 -20.42 6.40
CA ILE A 146 12.97 -19.89 5.28
C ILE A 146 12.56 -20.98 4.29
N LYS A 147 13.43 -21.94 3.97
CA LYS A 147 13.11 -23.03 3.04
C LYS A 147 11.98 -23.93 3.58
N GLU A 148 12.01 -24.22 4.86
CA GLU A 148 10.99 -25.05 5.50
C GLU A 148 9.64 -24.33 5.57
N ARG A 149 9.66 -23.04 5.89
CA ARG A 149 8.49 -22.16 5.85
C ARG A 149 7.86 -22.10 4.46
N LEU A 150 8.68 -21.96 3.42
CA LEU A 150 8.22 -22.00 2.02
C LEU A 150 7.61 -23.36 1.64
N LYS A 151 8.18 -24.47 2.11
CA LYS A 151 7.60 -25.81 1.91
C LYS A 151 6.27 -25.98 2.62
N ALA A 152 6.17 -25.49 3.87
CA ALA A 152 4.97 -25.59 4.68
C ALA A 152 3.77 -24.84 4.08
N CYS A 153 4.01 -23.70 3.42
CA CYS A 153 2.96 -22.93 2.74
C CYS A 153 2.78 -23.27 1.24
N ALA A 154 3.55 -24.21 0.68
CA ALA A 154 3.45 -24.63 -0.72
C ALA A 154 2.27 -25.60 -0.96
N VAL A 155 1.06 -25.16 -0.63
CA VAL A 155 -0.18 -25.96 -0.71
C VAL A 155 -1.19 -25.32 -1.66
N GLY A 156 -2.08 -26.12 -2.24
CA GLY A 156 -3.14 -25.62 -3.10
C GLY A 156 -2.62 -24.68 -4.19
N PRO A 157 -3.22 -23.49 -4.34
CA PRO A 157 -2.82 -22.50 -5.37
C PRO A 157 -1.44 -21.89 -5.12
N TYR A 158 -0.91 -21.98 -3.89
CA TYR A 158 0.39 -21.43 -3.53
C TYR A 158 1.58 -22.33 -3.88
N ARG A 159 1.31 -23.61 -4.22
CA ARG A 159 2.34 -24.58 -4.59
C ARG A 159 3.21 -24.12 -5.77
N SER A 160 2.59 -23.51 -6.77
CA SER A 160 3.31 -23.01 -7.95
C SER A 160 4.24 -21.85 -7.65
N LEU A 161 3.96 -21.08 -6.59
CA LEU A 161 4.77 -19.94 -6.17
C LEU A 161 5.86 -20.33 -5.17
N ALA A 162 5.47 -20.98 -4.07
CA ALA A 162 6.38 -21.29 -2.97
C ALA A 162 7.27 -22.51 -3.24
N GLY A 163 6.75 -23.54 -3.94
CA GLY A 163 7.49 -24.76 -4.24
C GLY A 163 8.83 -24.52 -4.94
N PRO A 164 8.86 -23.84 -6.10
CA PRO A 164 10.13 -23.56 -6.79
C PRO A 164 11.11 -22.69 -5.97
N LEU A 165 10.60 -21.82 -5.10
CA LEU A 165 11.45 -20.97 -4.25
C LEU A 165 12.11 -21.77 -3.12
N SER A 166 11.41 -22.76 -2.55
CA SER A 166 11.96 -23.62 -1.50
C SER A 166 13.15 -24.46 -1.98
N MET A 167 13.25 -24.72 -3.28
CA MET A 167 14.36 -25.49 -3.89
C MET A 167 15.59 -24.63 -4.19
N LYS A 168 15.45 -23.30 -4.25
CA LYS A 168 16.55 -22.39 -4.57
C LYS A 168 17.32 -21.98 -3.30
N PRO A 169 18.60 -21.60 -3.43
CA PRO A 169 19.33 -20.97 -2.33
C PRO A 169 18.65 -19.66 -1.92
N VAL A 170 18.51 -19.46 -0.63
CA VAL A 170 17.98 -18.18 -0.09
C VAL A 170 19.06 -17.11 -0.25
N LYS A 171 18.77 -16.09 -1.05
CA LYS A 171 19.66 -14.93 -1.19
C LYS A 171 19.26 -13.89 -0.15
N VAL A 172 20.05 -13.79 0.90
CA VAL A 172 19.84 -12.81 1.97
C VAL A 172 20.14 -11.41 1.47
N SER A 173 19.30 -10.46 1.87
CA SER A 173 19.45 -9.04 1.54
C SER A 173 19.05 -8.18 2.74
N LYS A 174 19.75 -7.09 2.95
CA LYS A 174 19.42 -6.07 3.96
C LYS A 174 18.03 -5.42 3.75
N SER A 175 17.38 -5.71 2.65
CA SER A 175 15.99 -5.25 2.39
C SER A 175 14.94 -5.97 3.24
N PHE A 176 15.26 -7.16 3.78
CA PHE A 176 14.34 -7.95 4.60
C PHE A 176 15.00 -8.68 5.80
N VAL A 177 16.33 -8.76 5.85
CA VAL A 177 17.09 -9.32 7.00
C VAL A 177 17.92 -8.22 7.63
N ASP A 178 17.55 -7.80 8.84
CA ASP A 178 18.30 -6.78 9.59
C ASP A 178 17.98 -6.90 11.08
N ASP A 179 18.90 -7.48 11.85
CA ASP A 179 18.74 -7.72 13.29
C ASP A 179 18.50 -6.42 14.10
N LYS A 180 19.03 -5.28 13.60
CA LYS A 180 18.85 -3.98 14.25
C LYS A 180 17.46 -3.37 14.07
N LYS A 181 16.69 -3.88 13.12
CA LYS A 181 15.33 -3.44 12.79
C LYS A 181 14.24 -4.42 13.22
N VAL A 182 14.64 -5.47 13.90
CA VAL A 182 13.73 -6.37 14.60
C VAL A 182 13.68 -5.90 16.05
N SER A 183 12.48 -5.59 16.54
CA SER A 183 12.20 -5.23 17.92
C SER A 183 11.88 -6.50 18.73
N ASP A 184 10.81 -6.51 19.49
CA ASP A 184 10.35 -7.69 20.23
C ASP A 184 9.85 -8.82 19.31
N HIS A 185 9.37 -8.45 18.12
CA HIS A 185 8.86 -9.38 17.14
C HIS A 185 9.38 -9.01 15.74
N HIS A 186 9.67 -10.04 14.94
CA HIS A 186 9.99 -9.86 13.51
C HIS A 186 8.73 -9.68 12.65
N ALA A 187 8.92 -9.44 11.36
CA ALA A 187 7.85 -9.31 10.38
C ALA A 187 6.88 -10.51 10.38
N ILE A 188 5.67 -10.28 9.88
CA ILE A 188 4.65 -11.30 9.71
C ILE A 188 5.03 -12.18 8.52
N ILE A 189 5.31 -13.45 8.81
CA ILE A 189 5.69 -14.46 7.82
C ILE A 189 5.04 -15.82 8.16
N PRO A 190 4.94 -16.77 7.21
CA PRO A 190 4.55 -18.13 7.53
C PRO A 190 5.51 -18.79 8.53
N THR A 191 5.00 -19.74 9.31
CA THR A 191 5.80 -20.61 10.17
C THR A 191 6.22 -21.89 9.42
N GLU A 192 6.90 -22.80 10.11
CA GLU A 192 7.25 -24.13 9.62
C GLU A 192 6.04 -25.11 9.70
N GLN A 193 4.94 -24.69 10.32
CA GLN A 193 3.73 -25.49 10.41
C GLN A 193 3.09 -25.69 9.03
N PHE A 194 2.85 -26.93 8.67
CA PHE A 194 2.19 -27.27 7.39
C PHE A 194 0.78 -26.70 7.32
N VAL A 195 0.48 -25.99 6.24
CA VAL A 195 -0.81 -25.34 6.03
C VAL A 195 -1.85 -26.39 5.58
N GLN A 196 -2.92 -26.52 6.33
CA GLN A 196 -4.05 -27.42 6.03
C GLN A 196 -5.25 -26.58 5.59
N LEU A 197 -5.37 -26.35 4.27
CA LEU A 197 -6.41 -25.47 3.72
C LEU A 197 -7.82 -25.96 4.05
N ASP A 198 -8.04 -27.27 4.17
CA ASP A 198 -9.37 -27.85 4.45
C ASP A 198 -9.90 -27.50 5.85
N HIS A 199 -9.00 -27.14 6.78
CA HIS A 199 -9.35 -26.70 8.12
C HIS A 199 -9.55 -25.18 8.24
N MET A 200 -9.38 -24.44 7.15
CA MET A 200 -9.45 -22.98 7.11
C MET A 200 -10.75 -22.50 6.48
N THR A 201 -11.27 -21.39 6.99
CA THR A 201 -12.41 -20.68 6.37
C THR A 201 -11.99 -20.06 5.03
N ASN A 202 -12.97 -19.64 4.24
CA ASN A 202 -12.70 -18.99 2.95
C ASN A 202 -11.91 -17.68 3.11
N GLU A 203 -12.13 -16.95 4.20
CA GLU A 203 -11.43 -15.73 4.54
C GLU A 203 -9.97 -16.01 4.93
N GLU A 204 -9.73 -17.08 5.68
CA GLU A 204 -8.40 -17.51 6.10
C GLU A 204 -7.53 -18.05 4.96
N ARG A 205 -8.17 -18.57 3.91
CA ARG A 205 -7.48 -19.04 2.69
C ARG A 205 -7.04 -17.92 1.76
N LYS A 206 -7.59 -16.71 1.90
CA LYS A 206 -7.23 -15.52 1.10
C LYS A 206 -5.95 -14.88 1.60
#